data_ba5904a64e71730c833f96d2ae858d16
#
_entry.id   ba5904a64e71730c833f96d2ae858d16
#
_cell.length_a   1.000
_cell.length_b   1.000
_cell.length_c   1.000
_cell.angle_alpha   90.00
_cell.angle_beta   90.00
_cell.angle_gamma   90.00
#
_symmetry.space_group_name_H-M   'P 1'
#
loop_
_entity.id
_entity.type
_entity.pdbx_description
1 polymer ?
#
loop_
_entity_poly.entity_id
_entity_poly.type
_entity_poly.pdbx_seq_one_letter_code
_entity_poly.pdbx_strand_id
1 'polypeptide(L)'
;MRALESEMFRDLKDSNGCLHGLLNLVLQDTTLEFEMRGARSASIYYRGGSMLRIEWDGTQYVLHFDTNYCSHGQNLSEQPSIAEAIEKAPYYKQAMDRWFAQHPKYEREVQQIVERDNNRHGKISHATDYYIVDTEFVYKDARFDMVAVHWPSIGAVRKNLHAPKLAFIEMKYGDGALSGTAGLMKHLKDSEHFRQTADLLAICDDYAKVFRQKCALGLIPDMKDLPHDITIQSKDIGKAVVCKDL
;
A
#
# COMPACT_ATOMS: atom_id res chain seq x y z
N MET A 1 -12.09 -6.19 1.29
CA MET A 1 -11.02 -7.14 1.64
C MET A 1 -9.85 -6.89 0.71
N ARG A 2 -8.63 -6.85 1.24
CA ARG A 2 -7.40 -6.50 0.52
C ARG A 2 -6.51 -7.70 0.22
N ALA A 3 -6.56 -8.74 1.06
CA ALA A 3 -5.71 -9.92 0.90
C ALA A 3 -5.94 -10.63 -0.44
N LEU A 4 -4.83 -11.05 -1.05
CA LEU A 4 -4.87 -11.83 -2.30
C LEU A 4 -5.38 -13.24 -2.04
N GLU A 5 -6.07 -13.80 -3.03
CA GLU A 5 -6.36 -15.23 -3.05
C GLU A 5 -5.11 -16.06 -3.35
N SER A 6 -5.18 -17.36 -3.07
CA SER A 6 -4.03 -18.25 -3.11
C SER A 6 -3.37 -18.33 -4.50
N GLU A 7 -4.15 -18.25 -5.57
CA GLU A 7 -3.65 -18.32 -6.94
C GLU A 7 -2.80 -17.11 -7.30
N MET A 8 -3.35 -15.90 -7.16
CA MET A 8 -2.60 -14.67 -7.44
C MET A 8 -1.38 -14.51 -6.53
N PHE A 9 -1.50 -14.89 -5.26
CA PHE A 9 -0.38 -14.90 -4.33
C PHE A 9 0.74 -15.83 -4.78
N ARG A 10 0.39 -17.06 -5.22
CA ARG A 10 1.36 -18.03 -5.74
C ARG A 10 2.03 -17.50 -7.01
N ASP A 11 1.28 -16.93 -7.96
CA ASP A 11 1.81 -16.41 -9.21
C ASP A 11 2.77 -15.23 -9.03
N LEU A 12 2.64 -14.48 -7.93
CA LEU A 12 3.62 -13.48 -7.51
C LEU A 12 4.85 -14.11 -6.86
N LYS A 13 4.64 -15.09 -5.97
CA LYS A 13 5.70 -15.63 -5.11
C LYS A 13 6.62 -16.60 -5.83
N ASP A 14 6.06 -17.51 -6.62
CA ASP A 14 6.82 -18.56 -7.28
C ASP A 14 7.65 -17.98 -8.44
N SER A 15 8.92 -18.39 -8.53
CA SER A 15 9.85 -17.91 -9.56
C SER A 15 9.37 -18.19 -10.99
N ASN A 16 8.53 -19.20 -11.17
CA ASN A 16 7.89 -19.56 -12.44
C ASN A 16 6.48 -18.99 -12.59
N GLY A 17 5.99 -18.24 -11.58
CA GLY A 17 4.69 -17.60 -11.62
C GLY A 17 4.66 -16.45 -12.62
N CYS A 18 3.55 -16.29 -13.32
CA CYS A 18 3.45 -15.28 -14.40
C CYS A 18 3.58 -13.84 -13.91
N LEU A 19 3.26 -13.55 -12.65
CA LEU A 19 3.38 -12.21 -12.04
C LEU A 19 4.72 -11.98 -11.32
N HIS A 20 5.58 -13.00 -11.19
CA HIS A 20 6.83 -12.92 -10.44
C HIS A 20 7.76 -11.82 -10.96
N GLY A 21 7.82 -11.62 -12.27
CA GLY A 21 8.62 -10.54 -12.88
C GLY A 21 8.18 -9.14 -12.45
N LEU A 22 6.88 -8.90 -12.25
CA LEU A 22 6.37 -7.63 -11.75
C LEU A 22 6.71 -7.43 -10.27
N LEU A 23 6.65 -8.48 -9.45
CA LEU A 23 7.11 -8.40 -8.06
C LEU A 23 8.60 -8.07 -8.00
N ASN A 24 9.44 -8.73 -8.81
CA ASN A 24 10.87 -8.45 -8.87
C ASN A 24 11.15 -7.00 -9.30
N LEU A 25 10.40 -6.45 -10.25
CA LEU A 25 10.49 -5.04 -10.64
C LEU A 25 10.31 -4.12 -9.43
N VAL A 26 9.28 -4.37 -8.60
CA VAL A 26 9.02 -3.57 -7.38
C VAL A 26 10.10 -3.76 -6.32
N LEU A 27 10.59 -4.99 -6.14
CA LEU A 27 11.63 -5.28 -5.15
C LEU A 27 12.98 -4.64 -5.50
N GLN A 28 13.27 -4.48 -6.80
CA GLN A 28 14.52 -3.87 -7.29
C GLN A 28 14.44 -2.34 -7.43
N ASP A 29 13.25 -1.79 -7.63
CA ASP A 29 13.04 -0.34 -7.78
C ASP A 29 12.34 0.24 -6.55
N THR A 30 13.12 0.83 -5.65
CA THR A 30 12.62 1.39 -4.38
C THR A 30 11.67 2.58 -4.54
N THR A 31 11.47 3.09 -5.75
CA THR A 31 10.50 4.15 -6.04
C THR A 31 9.10 3.60 -6.34
N LEU A 32 8.98 2.28 -6.50
CA LEU A 32 7.71 1.60 -6.74
C LEU A 32 7.17 0.99 -5.45
N GLU A 33 5.85 1.06 -5.28
CA GLU A 33 5.14 0.41 -4.19
C GLU A 33 4.09 -0.56 -4.74
N PHE A 34 3.98 -1.74 -4.10
CA PHE A 34 3.01 -2.76 -4.46
C PHE A 34 1.88 -2.81 -3.44
N GLU A 35 0.67 -2.56 -3.90
CA GLU A 35 -0.51 -2.57 -3.06
C GLU A 35 -1.52 -3.64 -3.50
N MET A 36 -1.96 -4.44 -2.54
CA MET A 36 -3.05 -5.39 -2.71
C MET A 36 -4.38 -4.63 -2.72
N ARG A 37 -5.19 -4.81 -3.74
CA ARG A 37 -6.45 -4.06 -3.92
C ARG A 37 -7.69 -4.94 -3.83
N GLY A 38 -7.52 -6.25 -3.74
CA GLY A 38 -8.57 -7.24 -3.62
C GLY A 38 -8.04 -8.65 -3.83
N ALA A 39 -8.91 -9.64 -3.68
CA ALA A 39 -8.56 -11.06 -3.84
C ALA A 39 -7.80 -11.36 -5.15
N ARG A 40 -8.20 -10.66 -6.23
CA ARG A 40 -7.67 -10.83 -7.60
C ARG A 40 -7.21 -9.53 -8.23
N SER A 41 -6.79 -8.57 -7.42
CA SER A 41 -6.43 -7.24 -7.88
C SER A 41 -5.30 -6.67 -7.04
N ALA A 42 -4.32 -6.07 -7.72
CA ALA A 42 -3.20 -5.36 -7.13
C ALA A 42 -2.84 -4.14 -7.97
N SER A 43 -2.07 -3.21 -7.41
CA SER A 43 -1.57 -2.06 -8.14
C SER A 43 -0.11 -1.79 -7.79
N ILE A 44 0.65 -1.33 -8.78
CA ILE A 44 2.00 -0.80 -8.60
C ILE A 44 1.91 0.72 -8.68
N TYR A 45 2.38 1.38 -7.65
CA TYR A 45 2.33 2.84 -7.53
C TYR A 45 3.69 3.47 -7.78
N TYR A 46 3.66 4.67 -8.35
CA TYR A 46 4.80 5.56 -8.53
C TYR A 46 4.38 7.00 -8.24
N ARG A 47 5.10 7.70 -7.36
CA ARG A 47 4.80 9.08 -6.93
C ARG A 47 3.35 9.29 -6.48
N GLY A 48 2.78 8.30 -5.78
CA GLY A 48 1.39 8.32 -5.32
C GLY A 48 0.33 8.11 -6.40
N GLY A 49 0.72 7.88 -7.66
CA GLY A 49 -0.17 7.51 -8.75
C GLY A 49 -0.10 6.02 -9.07
N SER A 50 -1.22 5.43 -9.48
CA SER A 50 -1.24 4.04 -9.97
C SER A 50 -0.53 3.97 -11.32
N MET A 51 0.65 3.36 -11.35
CA MET A 51 1.39 3.13 -12.59
C MET A 51 0.80 1.95 -13.35
N LEU A 52 0.56 0.84 -12.65
CA LEU A 52 -0.04 -0.35 -13.24
C LEU A 52 -1.10 -0.90 -12.28
N ARG A 53 -2.27 -1.20 -12.81
CA ARG A 53 -3.30 -1.97 -12.13
C ARG A 53 -3.33 -3.37 -12.73
N ILE A 54 -3.33 -4.37 -11.89
CA ILE A 54 -3.31 -5.79 -12.24
C ILE A 54 -4.64 -6.39 -11.80
N GLU A 55 -5.39 -6.97 -12.70
CA GLU A 55 -6.68 -7.58 -12.42
C GLU A 55 -6.81 -8.93 -13.12
N TRP A 56 -7.48 -9.89 -12.48
CA TRP A 56 -7.88 -11.15 -13.10
C TRP A 56 -9.24 -10.98 -13.76
N ASP A 57 -9.33 -11.19 -15.08
CA ASP A 57 -10.58 -11.04 -15.85
C ASP A 57 -11.46 -12.30 -15.86
N GLY A 58 -11.01 -13.38 -15.22
CA GLY A 58 -11.65 -14.70 -15.23
C GLY A 58 -10.87 -15.74 -16.02
N THR A 59 -9.93 -15.32 -16.88
CA THR A 59 -9.13 -16.18 -17.75
C THR A 59 -7.63 -15.88 -17.68
N GLN A 60 -7.27 -14.61 -17.50
CA GLN A 60 -5.88 -14.15 -17.48
C GLN A 60 -5.74 -12.88 -16.63
N TYR A 61 -4.51 -12.51 -16.30
CA TYR A 61 -4.22 -11.19 -15.73
C TYR A 61 -4.17 -10.13 -16.81
N VAL A 62 -4.95 -9.08 -16.61
CA VAL A 62 -4.95 -7.87 -17.44
C VAL A 62 -4.27 -6.76 -16.68
N LEU A 63 -3.33 -6.10 -17.32
CA LEU A 63 -2.65 -4.93 -16.78
C LEU A 63 -3.26 -3.68 -17.41
N HIS A 64 -3.39 -2.63 -16.59
CA HIS A 64 -3.89 -1.34 -17.06
C HIS A 64 -2.91 -0.24 -16.69
N PHE A 65 -2.55 0.57 -17.67
CA PHE A 65 -1.84 1.83 -17.51
C PHE A 65 -2.76 2.99 -17.94
N ASP A 66 -2.82 4.04 -17.13
CA ASP A 66 -3.63 5.22 -17.47
C ASP A 66 -2.89 6.10 -18.50
N THR A 67 -3.33 6.02 -19.75
CA THR A 67 -2.74 6.79 -20.87
C THR A 67 -2.94 8.29 -20.75
N ASN A 68 -3.75 8.79 -19.81
CA ASN A 68 -3.80 10.22 -19.48
C ASN A 68 -2.46 10.77 -18.97
N TYR A 69 -1.57 9.89 -18.46
CA TYR A 69 -0.19 10.30 -18.14
C TYR A 69 0.65 10.58 -19.39
N CYS A 70 0.27 10.09 -20.57
CA CYS A 70 1.02 10.26 -21.79
C CYS A 70 0.88 11.68 -22.34
N SER A 71 1.99 12.31 -22.73
CA SER A 71 2.00 13.50 -23.56
C SER A 71 1.93 13.13 -25.05
N HIS A 72 1.61 14.11 -25.91
CA HIS A 72 1.59 13.91 -27.36
C HIS A 72 2.87 13.25 -27.87
N GLY A 73 2.71 12.17 -28.64
CA GLY A 73 3.83 11.42 -29.23
C GLY A 73 4.37 10.26 -28.38
N GLN A 74 3.88 10.06 -27.16
CA GLN A 74 4.16 8.86 -26.38
C GLN A 74 3.14 7.77 -26.71
N ASN A 75 3.60 6.65 -27.24
CA ASN A 75 2.76 5.50 -27.59
C ASN A 75 3.02 4.37 -26.57
N LEU A 76 2.42 4.49 -25.38
CA LEU A 76 2.41 3.44 -24.37
C LEU A 76 1.05 2.73 -24.40
N SER A 77 1.06 1.42 -24.31
CA SER A 77 -0.16 0.61 -24.32
C SER A 77 -0.98 0.86 -23.05
N GLU A 78 -2.29 1.03 -23.20
CA GLU A 78 -3.24 1.07 -22.08
C GLU A 78 -3.33 -0.30 -21.38
N GLN A 79 -3.20 -1.39 -22.16
CA GLN A 79 -3.22 -2.76 -21.67
C GLN A 79 -1.95 -3.48 -22.14
N PRO A 80 -0.80 -3.23 -21.48
CA PRO A 80 0.43 -3.92 -21.84
C PRO A 80 0.40 -5.38 -21.41
N SER A 81 1.13 -6.23 -22.13
CA SER A 81 1.48 -7.54 -21.61
C SER A 81 2.39 -7.41 -20.39
N ILE A 82 2.50 -8.47 -19.59
CA ILE A 82 3.38 -8.48 -18.41
C ILE A 82 4.84 -8.19 -18.82
N ALA A 83 5.32 -8.81 -19.89
CA ALA A 83 6.67 -8.61 -20.41
C ALA A 83 6.88 -7.14 -20.85
N GLU A 84 5.93 -6.59 -21.58
CA GLU A 84 5.96 -5.18 -22.01
C GLU A 84 5.94 -4.23 -20.81
N ALA A 85 5.13 -4.51 -19.79
CA ALA A 85 5.03 -3.68 -18.61
C ALA A 85 6.37 -3.61 -17.85
N ILE A 86 7.08 -4.73 -17.75
CA ILE A 86 8.40 -4.79 -17.13
C ILE A 86 9.44 -4.03 -17.97
N GLU A 87 9.49 -4.29 -19.27
CA GLU A 87 10.44 -3.64 -20.18
C GLU A 87 10.24 -2.12 -20.23
N LYS A 88 8.98 -1.68 -20.27
CA LYS A 88 8.61 -0.27 -20.43
C LYS A 88 8.40 0.48 -19.12
N ALA A 89 8.64 -0.13 -17.96
CA ALA A 89 8.51 0.53 -16.67
C ALA A 89 9.20 1.91 -16.58
N PRO A 90 10.44 2.09 -17.08
CA PRO A 90 11.08 3.41 -17.10
C PRO A 90 10.30 4.47 -17.93
N TYR A 91 9.66 4.05 -19.00
CA TYR A 91 8.88 4.95 -19.86
C TYR A 91 7.55 5.33 -19.21
N TYR A 92 6.90 4.41 -18.49
CA TYR A 92 5.72 4.73 -17.68
C TYR A 92 6.06 5.74 -16.60
N LYS A 93 7.16 5.54 -15.88
CA LYS A 93 7.65 6.50 -14.87
C LYS A 93 7.92 7.87 -15.49
N GLN A 94 8.58 7.92 -16.66
CA GLN A 94 8.85 9.17 -17.35
C GLN A 94 7.56 9.90 -17.79
N ALA A 95 6.54 9.16 -18.25
CA ALA A 95 5.24 9.72 -18.60
C ALA A 95 4.57 10.34 -17.36
N MET A 96 4.56 9.60 -16.25
CA MET A 96 4.02 10.07 -14.98
C MET A 96 4.78 11.27 -14.42
N ASP A 97 6.12 11.31 -14.52
CA ASP A 97 6.93 12.45 -14.10
C ASP A 97 6.56 13.73 -14.83
N ARG A 98 6.40 13.65 -16.15
CA ARG A 98 5.99 14.79 -16.97
C ARG A 98 4.57 15.26 -16.61
N TRP A 99 3.68 14.31 -16.37
CA TRP A 99 2.30 14.61 -16.02
C TRP A 99 2.22 15.26 -14.63
N PHE A 100 2.90 14.71 -13.61
CA PHE A 100 2.91 15.25 -12.25
C PHE A 100 3.62 16.60 -12.14
N ALA A 101 4.56 16.91 -13.02
CA ALA A 101 5.16 18.25 -13.10
C ALA A 101 4.11 19.32 -13.42
N GLN A 102 3.04 18.97 -14.14
CA GLN A 102 1.95 19.87 -14.50
C GLN A 102 0.71 19.72 -13.62
N HIS A 103 0.54 18.56 -12.99
CA HIS A 103 -0.61 18.16 -12.18
C HIS A 103 -0.17 17.58 -10.83
N PRO A 104 0.48 18.39 -9.97
CA PRO A 104 1.05 17.89 -8.72
C PRO A 104 -0.02 17.37 -7.79
N LYS A 105 0.25 16.23 -7.14
CA LYS A 105 -0.56 15.60 -6.10
C LYS A 105 0.31 15.38 -4.86
N TYR A 106 0.77 16.48 -4.28
CA TYR A 106 1.78 16.46 -3.21
C TYR A 106 1.41 15.56 -2.03
N GLU A 107 0.17 15.59 -1.58
CA GLU A 107 -0.27 14.76 -0.45
C GLU A 107 -0.05 13.26 -0.72
N ARG A 108 -0.46 12.77 -1.90
CA ARG A 108 -0.28 11.36 -2.28
C ARG A 108 1.19 10.99 -2.51
N GLU A 109 1.96 11.89 -3.09
CA GLU A 109 3.39 11.68 -3.27
C GLU A 109 4.10 11.58 -1.92
N VAL A 110 3.75 12.45 -0.97
CA VAL A 110 4.29 12.40 0.40
C VAL A 110 3.82 11.14 1.14
N GLN A 111 2.56 10.70 0.96
CA GLN A 111 2.08 9.43 1.52
C GLN A 111 2.95 8.25 1.06
N GLN A 112 3.25 8.15 -0.23
CA GLN A 112 4.13 7.09 -0.75
C GLN A 112 5.56 7.21 -0.23
N ILE A 113 6.09 8.43 -0.11
CA ILE A 113 7.42 8.66 0.48
C ILE A 113 7.44 8.19 1.93
N VAL A 114 6.42 8.54 2.71
CA VAL A 114 6.32 8.14 4.13
C VAL A 114 6.23 6.62 4.26
N GLU A 115 5.42 5.95 3.44
CA GLU A 115 5.35 4.49 3.42
C GLU A 115 6.70 3.86 3.10
N ARG A 116 7.33 4.28 2.02
CA ARG A 116 8.62 3.76 1.58
C ARG A 116 9.70 3.95 2.65
N ASP A 117 9.83 5.17 3.15
CA ASP A 117 10.88 5.48 4.11
C ASP A 117 10.63 4.78 5.45
N ASN A 118 9.36 4.70 5.89
CA ASN A 118 8.98 3.97 7.09
C ASN A 118 9.26 2.47 6.96
N ASN A 119 8.93 1.88 5.82
CA ASN A 119 8.99 0.43 5.65
C ASN A 119 10.36 -0.07 5.20
N ARG A 120 11.08 0.69 4.36
CA ARG A 120 12.27 0.21 3.62
C ARG A 120 13.55 0.96 3.92
N HIS A 121 13.50 2.17 4.47
CA HIS A 121 14.71 2.91 4.79
C HIS A 121 15.36 2.31 6.04
N GLY A 122 16.51 1.63 5.91
CA GLY A 122 17.13 0.80 6.93
C GLY A 122 17.28 1.44 8.31
N LYS A 123 17.55 2.75 8.41
CA LYS A 123 17.62 3.45 9.71
C LYS A 123 16.23 3.75 10.30
N ILE A 124 15.26 4.09 9.45
CA ILE A 124 13.91 4.47 9.89
C ILE A 124 13.11 3.22 10.22
N SER A 125 13.11 2.20 9.35
CA SER A 125 12.37 0.96 9.55
C SER A 125 12.78 0.18 10.80
N HIS A 126 14.01 0.36 11.27
CA HIS A 126 14.46 -0.19 12.55
C HIS A 126 14.10 0.65 13.78
N ALA A 127 13.73 1.91 13.59
CA ALA A 127 13.35 2.84 14.65
C ALA A 127 11.84 3.07 14.77
N THR A 128 11.06 2.69 13.76
CA THR A 128 9.60 2.81 13.78
C THR A 128 8.94 1.64 14.51
N ASP A 129 7.84 1.93 15.19
CA ASP A 129 6.98 0.94 15.82
C ASP A 129 5.80 0.51 14.94
N TYR A 130 5.76 0.92 13.68
CA TYR A 130 4.68 0.63 12.76
C TYR A 130 5.19 0.18 11.39
N TYR A 131 4.50 -0.78 10.78
CA TYR A 131 4.59 -1.11 9.37
C TYR A 131 3.34 -0.65 8.65
N ILE A 132 3.48 0.20 7.63
CA ILE A 132 2.38 0.61 6.76
C ILE A 132 2.11 -0.56 5.80
N VAL A 133 0.89 -1.12 5.88
CA VAL A 133 0.51 -2.33 5.13
C VAL A 133 -0.47 -2.06 4.01
N ASP A 134 -1.08 -0.87 3.98
CA ASP A 134 -1.97 -0.42 2.91
C ASP A 134 -2.02 1.11 2.89
N THR A 135 -2.27 1.67 1.73
CA THR A 135 -2.55 3.09 1.51
C THR A 135 -3.93 3.25 0.89
N GLU A 136 -4.56 4.41 1.12
CA GLU A 136 -5.88 4.73 0.57
C GLU A 136 -6.96 3.69 0.91
N PHE A 137 -7.08 3.33 2.18
CA PHE A 137 -8.14 2.43 2.65
C PHE A 137 -9.48 3.13 2.62
N VAL A 138 -10.48 2.48 2.00
CA VAL A 138 -11.87 2.93 1.94
C VAL A 138 -12.78 1.84 2.46
N TYR A 139 -13.66 2.19 3.39
CA TYR A 139 -14.72 1.32 3.89
C TYR A 139 -16.02 2.12 4.01
N LYS A 140 -16.98 1.87 3.11
CA LYS A 140 -18.20 2.68 2.97
C LYS A 140 -17.84 4.16 2.80
N ASP A 141 -18.24 5.02 3.72
CA ASP A 141 -17.97 6.46 3.69
C ASP A 141 -16.67 6.86 4.40
N ALA A 142 -16.06 5.93 5.14
CA ALA A 142 -14.81 6.19 5.84
C ALA A 142 -13.61 6.01 4.90
N ARG A 143 -12.67 6.94 4.98
CA ARG A 143 -11.39 6.90 4.25
C ARG A 143 -10.25 7.14 5.21
N PHE A 144 -9.17 6.41 5.01
CA PHE A 144 -7.93 6.57 5.76
C PHE A 144 -6.78 6.54 4.78
N ASP A 145 -5.81 7.42 5.00
CA ASP A 145 -4.66 7.53 4.12
C ASP A 145 -3.78 6.29 4.18
N MET A 146 -3.60 5.73 5.38
CA MET A 146 -2.78 4.54 5.57
C MET A 146 -3.38 3.60 6.61
N VAL A 147 -3.06 2.33 6.47
CA VAL A 147 -3.28 1.30 7.49
C VAL A 147 -1.94 0.73 7.88
N ALA A 148 -1.67 0.66 9.17
CA ALA A 148 -0.39 0.15 9.70
C ALA A 148 -0.60 -0.93 10.76
N VAL A 149 0.34 -1.86 10.82
CA VAL A 149 0.45 -2.84 11.89
C VAL A 149 1.44 -2.31 12.92
N HIS A 150 1.02 -2.23 14.18
CA HIS A 150 1.91 -1.89 15.28
C HIS A 150 2.91 -3.03 15.50
N TRP A 151 4.14 -2.77 15.10
CA TRP A 151 5.26 -3.72 15.09
C TRP A 151 6.46 -3.09 15.78
N PRO A 152 6.57 -3.22 17.11
CA PRO A 152 7.54 -2.49 17.91
C PRO A 152 8.98 -2.60 17.38
N SER A 153 9.73 -1.51 17.46
CA SER A 153 11.13 -1.44 17.01
C SER A 153 12.09 -2.32 17.81
N ILE A 154 11.67 -2.73 19.03
CA ILE A 154 12.47 -3.56 19.93
C ILE A 154 12.43 -5.00 19.45
N GLY A 155 13.55 -5.54 18.94
CA GLY A 155 13.63 -6.88 18.36
C GLY A 155 13.18 -8.02 19.27
N ALA A 156 13.46 -7.95 20.58
CA ALA A 156 12.98 -8.94 21.55
C ALA A 156 11.44 -8.95 21.68
N VAL A 157 10.80 -7.80 21.55
CA VAL A 157 9.33 -7.68 21.57
C VAL A 157 8.75 -8.19 20.26
N ARG A 158 9.35 -7.82 19.12
CA ARG A 158 8.89 -8.27 17.78
C ARG A 158 8.86 -9.79 17.66
N LYS A 159 9.92 -10.47 18.11
CA LYS A 159 10.03 -11.93 18.01
C LYS A 159 8.93 -12.70 18.75
N ASN A 160 8.35 -12.09 19.78
CA ASN A 160 7.32 -12.69 20.62
C ASN A 160 5.93 -12.08 20.41
N LEU A 161 5.77 -11.24 19.38
CA LEU A 161 4.50 -10.55 19.13
C LEU A 161 3.60 -11.41 18.23
N HIS A 162 2.59 -12.06 18.83
CA HIS A 162 1.59 -12.86 18.12
C HIS A 162 0.30 -12.08 17.82
N ALA A 163 0.02 -11.01 18.56
CA ALA A 163 -1.19 -10.21 18.42
C ALA A 163 -0.86 -8.72 18.25
N PRO A 164 -0.32 -8.31 17.09
CA PRO A 164 -0.09 -6.91 16.80
C PRO A 164 -1.40 -6.14 16.69
N LYS A 165 -1.34 -4.83 16.96
CA LYS A 165 -2.47 -3.92 16.80
C LYS A 165 -2.54 -3.36 15.39
N LEU A 166 -3.75 -3.01 14.95
CA LEU A 166 -3.95 -2.29 13.71
C LEU A 166 -4.15 -0.79 14.00
N ALA A 167 -3.53 0.06 13.20
CA ALA A 167 -3.69 1.51 13.27
C ALA A 167 -4.19 2.04 11.93
N PHE A 168 -5.23 2.87 11.98
CA PHE A 168 -5.68 3.67 10.85
C PHE A 168 -5.10 5.07 10.98
N ILE A 169 -4.41 5.52 9.95
CA ILE A 169 -3.62 6.74 9.97
C ILE A 169 -4.24 7.72 8.97
N GLU A 170 -4.48 8.92 9.46
CA GLU A 170 -4.80 10.09 8.65
C GLU A 170 -3.57 10.99 8.60
N MET A 171 -3.12 11.31 7.40
CA MET A 171 -1.98 12.19 7.17
C MET A 171 -2.48 13.56 6.73
N LYS A 172 -1.89 14.61 7.24
CA LYS A 172 -2.14 15.98 6.81
C LYS A 172 -0.86 16.61 6.30
N TYR A 173 -0.97 17.22 5.13
CA TYR A 173 0.12 17.89 4.45
C TYR A 173 -0.23 19.36 4.22
N GLY A 174 0.57 20.26 4.80
CA GLY A 174 0.42 21.71 4.69
C GLY A 174 -0.59 22.34 5.66
N ASP A 175 -0.43 23.64 5.92
CA ASP A 175 -1.14 24.39 6.96
C ASP A 175 -2.66 24.47 6.77
N GLY A 176 -3.15 24.41 5.53
CA GLY A 176 -4.57 24.45 5.20
C GLY A 176 -5.35 23.18 5.49
N ALA A 177 -4.66 22.07 5.77
CA ALA A 177 -5.28 20.74 5.91
C ALA A 177 -5.98 20.52 7.28
N LEU A 178 -5.75 21.38 8.25
CA LEU A 178 -6.31 21.24 9.62
C LEU A 178 -7.68 21.88 9.79
N SER A 179 -8.10 22.75 8.86
CA SER A 179 -9.34 23.54 8.95
C SER A 179 -10.27 23.34 7.77
N GLY A 180 -11.53 23.80 7.88
CA GLY A 180 -12.55 23.71 6.83
C GLY A 180 -13.42 22.46 6.87
N THR A 181 -14.24 22.28 5.82
CA THR A 181 -15.24 21.21 5.72
C THR A 181 -14.65 19.81 5.59
N ALA A 182 -13.40 19.69 5.16
CA ALA A 182 -12.61 18.46 5.09
C ALA A 182 -11.52 18.38 6.18
N GLY A 183 -11.63 19.22 7.22
CA GLY A 183 -10.63 19.31 8.27
C GLY A 183 -10.65 18.16 9.27
N LEU A 184 -9.71 18.18 10.21
CA LEU A 184 -9.46 17.16 11.23
C LEU A 184 -10.75 16.70 11.96
N MET A 185 -11.66 17.64 12.28
CA MET A 185 -12.90 17.31 13.00
C MET A 185 -13.85 16.38 12.21
N LYS A 186 -13.88 16.51 10.88
CA LYS A 186 -14.65 15.60 10.03
C LYS A 186 -14.04 14.20 10.07
N HIS A 187 -12.75 14.08 9.86
CA HIS A 187 -12.04 12.81 9.91
C HIS A 187 -12.15 12.10 11.27
N LEU A 188 -12.19 12.87 12.36
CA LEU A 188 -12.44 12.30 13.69
C LEU A 188 -13.85 11.70 13.82
N LYS A 189 -14.87 12.41 13.31
CA LYS A 189 -16.25 11.90 13.30
C LYS A 189 -16.42 10.68 12.41
N ASP A 190 -15.86 10.73 11.19
CA ASP A 190 -15.89 9.60 10.24
C ASP A 190 -15.19 8.38 10.83
N SER A 191 -14.06 8.57 11.53
CA SER A 191 -13.34 7.51 12.22
C SER A 191 -14.13 6.92 13.38
N GLU A 192 -14.86 7.74 14.16
CA GLU A 192 -15.69 7.24 15.25
C GLU A 192 -16.88 6.44 14.71
N HIS A 193 -17.53 6.95 13.65
CA HIS A 193 -18.60 6.22 12.96
C HIS A 193 -18.10 4.89 12.38
N PHE A 194 -16.93 4.90 11.73
CA PHE A 194 -16.29 3.66 11.26
C PHE A 194 -16.08 2.66 12.39
N ARG A 195 -15.57 3.10 13.53
CA ARG A 195 -15.32 2.22 14.68
C ARG A 195 -16.58 1.58 15.24
N GLN A 196 -17.72 2.28 15.13
CA GLN A 196 -19.02 1.79 15.61
C GLN A 196 -19.73 0.89 14.60
N THR A 197 -19.50 1.07 13.29
CA THR A 197 -20.31 0.45 12.23
C THR A 197 -19.57 -0.56 11.37
N ALA A 198 -18.22 -0.59 11.43
CA ALA A 198 -17.41 -1.49 10.64
C ALA A 198 -17.35 -2.90 11.26
N ASP A 199 -17.25 -3.90 10.40
CA ASP A 199 -16.89 -5.26 10.81
C ASP A 199 -15.37 -5.32 11.09
N LEU A 200 -15.00 -4.88 12.29
CA LEU A 200 -13.61 -4.78 12.70
C LEU A 200 -12.91 -6.14 12.79
N LEU A 201 -13.65 -7.22 13.05
CA LEU A 201 -13.10 -8.57 13.07
C LEU A 201 -12.67 -8.99 11.66
N ALA A 202 -13.56 -8.86 10.68
CA ALA A 202 -13.25 -9.18 9.29
C ALA A 202 -12.11 -8.32 8.74
N ILE A 203 -12.05 -7.03 9.12
CA ILE A 203 -10.96 -6.12 8.72
C ILE A 203 -9.63 -6.58 9.34
N CYS A 204 -9.61 -6.90 10.62
CA CYS A 204 -8.39 -7.38 11.29
C CYS A 204 -7.88 -8.70 10.70
N ASP A 205 -8.78 -9.64 10.41
CA ASP A 205 -8.43 -10.92 9.79
C ASP A 205 -7.86 -10.72 8.38
N ASP A 206 -8.44 -9.81 7.61
CA ASP A 206 -7.96 -9.46 6.28
C ASP A 206 -6.56 -8.85 6.33
N TYR A 207 -6.33 -7.85 7.20
CA TYR A 207 -5.02 -7.22 7.33
C TYR A 207 -3.96 -8.13 7.97
N ALA A 208 -4.34 -9.08 8.80
CA ALA A 208 -3.42 -10.13 9.24
C ALA A 208 -2.94 -10.99 8.06
N LYS A 209 -3.82 -11.28 7.10
CA LYS A 209 -3.44 -11.98 5.85
C LYS A 209 -2.57 -11.10 4.97
N VAL A 210 -2.96 -9.83 4.75
CA VAL A 210 -2.16 -8.85 3.97
C VAL A 210 -0.75 -8.74 4.52
N PHE A 211 -0.60 -8.57 5.83
CA PHE A 211 0.70 -8.45 6.48
C PHE A 211 1.57 -9.70 6.24
N ARG A 212 1.01 -10.90 6.47
CA ARG A 212 1.71 -12.17 6.19
C ARG A 212 2.09 -12.31 4.71
N GLN A 213 1.20 -11.95 3.80
CA GLN A 213 1.46 -12.02 2.36
C GLN A 213 2.56 -11.03 1.95
N LYS A 214 2.52 -9.77 2.41
CA LYS A 214 3.59 -8.79 2.12
C LYS A 214 4.95 -9.27 2.64
N CYS A 215 5.01 -9.87 3.83
CA CYS A 215 6.23 -10.46 4.36
C CYS A 215 6.72 -11.63 3.50
N ALA A 216 5.84 -12.55 3.14
CA ALA A 216 6.19 -13.72 2.33
C ALA A 216 6.58 -13.37 0.89
N LEU A 217 6.17 -12.21 0.37
CA LEU A 217 6.57 -11.64 -0.93
C LEU A 217 7.86 -10.82 -0.84
N GLY A 218 8.45 -10.65 0.36
CA GLY A 218 9.65 -9.84 0.55
C GLY A 218 9.43 -8.33 0.48
N LEU A 219 8.17 -7.87 0.49
CA LEU A 219 7.82 -6.45 0.47
C LEU A 219 8.08 -5.77 1.82
N ILE A 220 8.18 -6.53 2.89
CA ILE A 220 8.57 -6.08 4.22
C ILE A 220 9.98 -6.63 4.49
N PRO A 221 11.02 -5.80 4.54
CA PRO A 221 12.40 -6.24 4.73
C PRO A 221 12.61 -6.92 6.09
N ASP A 222 13.60 -7.82 6.15
CA ASP A 222 14.10 -8.47 7.38
C ASP A 222 13.07 -9.27 8.18
N MET A 223 11.98 -9.70 7.53
CA MET A 223 10.90 -10.47 8.15
C MET A 223 10.93 -11.95 7.78
N LYS A 224 12.10 -12.58 7.86
CA LYS A 224 12.26 -14.01 7.51
C LYS A 224 11.51 -14.97 8.44
N ASP A 225 11.27 -14.55 9.70
CA ASP A 225 10.77 -15.42 10.75
C ASP A 225 9.50 -14.85 11.42
N LEU A 226 8.50 -14.50 10.63
CA LEU A 226 7.20 -14.15 11.19
C LEU A 226 6.55 -15.36 11.85
N PRO A 227 5.99 -15.20 13.06
CA PRO A 227 5.13 -16.22 13.63
C PRO A 227 3.99 -16.54 12.65
N HIS A 228 3.79 -17.83 12.35
CA HIS A 228 2.75 -18.28 11.42
C HIS A 228 1.33 -18.01 11.93
N ASP A 229 1.18 -17.71 13.22
CA ASP A 229 -0.06 -17.55 13.96
C ASP A 229 -0.40 -16.09 14.31
N ILE A 230 0.18 -15.11 13.59
CA ILE A 230 -0.16 -13.71 13.82
C ILE A 230 -1.65 -13.48 13.61
N THR A 231 -2.30 -12.98 14.67
CA THR A 231 -3.70 -12.54 14.65
C THR A 231 -3.79 -11.08 15.08
N ILE A 232 -4.63 -10.29 14.42
CA ILE A 232 -4.88 -8.89 14.80
C ILE A 232 -6.21 -8.85 15.55
N GLN A 233 -6.21 -8.24 16.76
CA GLN A 233 -7.39 -8.20 17.60
C GLN A 233 -8.17 -6.88 17.41
N SER A 234 -9.45 -6.97 17.18
CA SER A 234 -10.32 -5.81 16.93
C SER A 234 -10.43 -4.83 18.11
N LYS A 235 -10.28 -5.31 19.36
CA LYS A 235 -10.29 -4.48 20.57
C LYS A 235 -9.12 -3.52 20.69
N ASP A 236 -8.05 -3.78 19.94
CA ASP A 236 -6.79 -3.06 19.99
C ASP A 236 -6.56 -2.16 18.76
N ILE A 237 -7.63 -1.73 18.09
CA ILE A 237 -7.54 -0.78 17.00
C ILE A 237 -7.22 0.61 17.55
N GLY A 238 -6.01 1.07 17.28
CA GLY A 238 -5.53 2.40 17.64
C GLY A 238 -5.88 3.44 16.58
N LYS A 239 -6.02 4.70 17.00
CA LYS A 239 -5.99 5.87 16.12
C LYS A 239 -4.59 6.47 16.18
N ALA A 240 -3.99 6.70 15.05
CA ALA A 240 -2.85 7.59 14.93
C ALA A 240 -3.22 8.72 13.95
N VAL A 241 -3.13 9.95 14.41
CA VAL A 241 -3.14 11.13 13.53
C VAL A 241 -1.70 11.60 13.46
N VAL A 242 -1.12 11.51 12.27
CA VAL A 242 0.24 11.99 12.03
C VAL A 242 0.10 13.33 11.31
N CYS A 243 0.39 14.41 12.04
CA CYS A 243 0.63 15.72 11.45
C CYS A 243 2.12 15.81 11.14
N LYS A 244 2.49 16.09 9.91
CA LYS A 244 3.86 16.37 9.53
C LYS A 244 3.93 17.82 9.09
N ASP A 245 4.57 18.64 9.93
CA ASP A 245 5.09 19.94 9.52
C ASP A 245 6.37 19.69 8.72
N LEU A 246 6.39 20.16 7.48
CA LEU A 246 7.57 20.19 6.63
C LEU A 246 8.01 21.62 6.45
#